data_c392f17d28f741ac00540ea91c4e1dfa
#
_entry.id   c392f17d28f741ac00540ea91c4e1dfa
#
_cell.length_a   1.000
_cell.length_b   1.000
_cell.length_c   1.000
_cell.angle_alpha   90.00
_cell.angle_beta   90.00
_cell.angle_gamma   90.00
#
_symmetry.space_group_name_H-M   'P 1'
#
loop_
_entity.id
_entity.type
_entity.pdbx_description
1 polymer ?
#
loop_
_entity_poly.entity_id
_entity_poly.type
_entity_poly.pdbx_seq_one_letter_code
_entity_poly.pdbx_strand_id
1 'polypeptide(L)'
;MDSAELRYEALKREWTDQFVEVNAQRPELRRFAGIVGRVITVNRNNKAVVDFQDGGWYDITASPEYLKKLGPEAKAKYDAKVNSAQPIPEKQS
;
A
#
# COMPACT_ATOMS: atom_id res chain seq x y z
N MET A 1 8.45 27.56 -6.75
CA MET A 1 8.36 26.08 -6.71
C MET A 1 7.63 25.63 -7.95
N ASP A 2 8.15 24.66 -8.66
CA ASP A 2 7.53 24.27 -9.92
C ASP A 2 6.34 23.33 -9.70
N SER A 3 5.55 23.14 -10.75
CA SER A 3 4.32 22.33 -10.67
C SER A 3 4.59 20.88 -10.30
N ALA A 4 5.72 20.34 -10.79
CA ALA A 4 6.04 18.94 -10.52
C ALA A 4 6.36 18.73 -9.03
N GLU A 5 7.05 19.69 -8.44
CA GLU A 5 7.38 19.60 -7.01
C GLU A 5 6.14 19.74 -6.16
N LEU A 6 5.24 20.67 -6.51
CA LEU A 6 3.99 20.83 -5.78
C LEU A 6 3.14 19.57 -5.88
N ARG A 7 3.09 18.97 -7.05
CA ARG A 7 2.32 17.76 -7.27
C ARG A 7 2.87 16.59 -6.44
N TYR A 8 4.18 16.44 -6.42
CA TYR A 8 4.83 15.40 -5.63
C TYR A 8 4.50 15.56 -4.15
N GLU A 9 4.61 16.78 -3.63
CA GLU A 9 4.32 17.05 -2.23
C GLU A 9 2.86 16.78 -1.90
N ALA A 10 1.96 17.14 -2.80
CA ALA A 10 0.54 16.89 -2.59
C ALA A 10 0.23 15.39 -2.56
N LEU A 11 0.82 14.63 -3.48
CA LEU A 11 0.61 13.18 -3.52
C LEU A 11 1.18 12.51 -2.28
N LYS A 12 2.35 12.94 -1.86
CA LYS A 12 2.98 12.40 -0.68
C LYS A 12 2.11 12.62 0.55
N ARG A 13 1.55 13.83 0.68
CA ARG A 13 0.67 14.16 1.80
C ARG A 13 -0.63 13.37 1.74
N GLU A 14 -1.15 13.18 0.53
CA GLU A 14 -2.43 12.51 0.36
C GLU A 14 -2.35 11.01 0.64
N TRP A 15 -1.29 10.37 0.21
CA TRP A 15 -1.23 8.90 0.19
C TRP A 15 -0.42 8.27 1.31
N THR A 16 0.54 9.01 1.89
CA THR A 16 1.40 8.43 2.93
C THR A 16 0.57 7.95 4.13
N ASP A 17 0.87 6.75 4.58
CA ASP A 17 0.22 6.09 5.73
C ASP A 17 -1.22 5.67 5.47
N GLN A 18 -1.70 5.78 4.24
CA GLN A 18 -3.04 5.29 3.92
C GLN A 18 -3.04 3.77 3.79
N PHE A 19 -4.12 3.15 4.23
CA PHE A 19 -4.36 1.74 3.94
C PHE A 19 -5.06 1.66 2.58
N VAL A 20 -4.61 0.74 1.75
CA VAL A 20 -5.07 0.69 0.36
C VAL A 20 -5.29 -0.76 -0.08
N GLU A 21 -6.08 -0.88 -1.13
CA GLU A 21 -6.27 -2.14 -1.84
C GLU A 21 -6.08 -1.86 -3.32
N VAL A 22 -5.42 -2.78 -4.03
CA VAL A 22 -5.15 -2.54 -5.44
C VAL A 22 -6.42 -2.69 -6.27
N ASN A 23 -6.43 -2.02 -7.43
CA ASN A 23 -7.44 -2.25 -8.44
C ASN A 23 -7.10 -3.54 -9.17
N ALA A 24 -7.80 -4.62 -8.80
CA ALA A 24 -7.50 -5.95 -9.32
C ALA A 24 -7.89 -6.13 -10.78
N GLN A 25 -8.58 -5.16 -11.38
CA GLN A 25 -8.87 -5.20 -12.81
C GLN A 25 -7.62 -4.94 -13.64
N ARG A 26 -6.58 -4.34 -13.03
CA ARG A 26 -5.30 -4.20 -13.71
C ARG A 26 -4.52 -5.50 -13.59
N PRO A 27 -4.16 -6.13 -14.71
CA PRO A 27 -3.52 -7.45 -14.66
C PRO A 27 -2.24 -7.46 -13.83
N GLU A 28 -1.45 -6.39 -13.90
CA GLU A 28 -0.18 -6.32 -13.20
C GLU A 28 -0.33 -6.25 -11.69
N LEU A 29 -1.52 -5.89 -11.20
CA LEU A 29 -1.78 -5.78 -9.76
C LEU A 29 -2.62 -6.93 -9.21
N ARG A 30 -3.04 -7.83 -10.06
CA ARG A 30 -3.98 -8.88 -9.67
C ARG A 30 -3.43 -9.78 -8.56
N ARG A 31 -2.12 -9.94 -8.52
CA ARG A 31 -1.49 -10.78 -7.48
C ARG A 31 -1.71 -10.23 -6.07
N PHE A 32 -2.05 -8.95 -5.95
CA PHE A 32 -2.29 -8.31 -4.66
C PHE A 32 -3.78 -8.17 -4.34
N ALA A 33 -4.65 -8.76 -5.15
CA ALA A 33 -6.10 -8.59 -4.99
C ALA A 33 -6.55 -9.05 -3.60
N GLY A 34 -7.35 -8.21 -2.96
CA GLY A 34 -7.93 -8.53 -1.66
C GLY A 34 -7.00 -8.39 -0.49
N ILE A 35 -5.77 -7.93 -0.71
CA ILE A 35 -4.78 -7.78 0.35
C ILE A 35 -4.67 -6.31 0.72
N VAL A 36 -4.80 -6.00 2.01
CA VAL A 36 -4.64 -4.63 2.49
C VAL A 36 -3.15 -4.31 2.55
N GLY A 37 -2.77 -3.20 1.91
CA GLY A 37 -1.42 -2.68 2.00
C GLY A 37 -1.41 -1.35 2.72
N ARG A 38 -0.23 -0.91 3.10
CA ARG A 38 -0.05 0.41 3.70
C ARG A 38 0.96 1.19 2.85
N VAL A 39 0.63 2.43 2.54
CA VAL A 39 1.53 3.30 1.79
C VAL A 39 2.58 3.83 2.75
N ILE A 40 3.83 3.46 2.50
CA ILE A 40 4.96 3.90 3.33
C ILE A 40 5.29 5.35 2.99
N THR A 41 5.36 5.65 1.70
CA THR A 41 5.66 7.00 1.21
C THR A 41 5.28 7.08 -0.27
N VAL A 42 5.46 8.25 -0.87
CA VAL A 42 5.34 8.42 -2.32
C VAL A 42 6.69 8.86 -2.83
N ASN A 43 7.19 8.20 -3.88
CA ASN A 43 8.51 8.53 -4.40
C ASN A 43 8.42 9.61 -5.48
N ARG A 44 9.56 10.03 -5.98
CA ARG A 44 9.65 11.13 -6.95
C ARG A 44 9.07 10.79 -8.31
N ASN A 45 8.77 9.53 -8.55
CA ASN A 45 8.08 9.11 -9.78
C ASN A 45 6.58 9.09 -9.60
N ASN A 46 6.08 9.71 -8.53
CA ASN A 46 4.65 9.76 -8.20
C ASN A 46 4.05 8.38 -8.00
N LYS A 47 4.85 7.47 -7.46
CA LYS A 47 4.38 6.13 -7.15
C LYS A 47 4.34 5.93 -5.65
N ALA A 48 3.27 5.34 -5.19
CA ALA A 48 3.15 4.95 -3.80
C ALA A 48 4.00 3.71 -3.56
N VAL A 49 4.81 3.76 -2.52
CA VAL A 49 5.59 2.60 -2.09
C VAL A 49 4.71 1.86 -1.09
N VAL A 50 4.24 0.69 -1.45
CA VAL A 50 3.22 -0.03 -0.70
C VAL A 50 3.79 -1.29 -0.07
N ASP A 51 3.51 -1.47 1.21
CA ASP A 51 3.90 -2.65 1.98
C ASP A 51 2.68 -3.53 2.17
N PHE A 52 2.69 -4.72 1.55
CA PHE A 52 1.62 -5.71 1.73
C PHE A 52 2.02 -6.76 2.77
N GLN A 53 3.16 -6.55 3.43
CA GLN A 53 3.66 -7.43 4.48
C GLN A 53 4.04 -8.82 3.99
N ASP A 54 4.58 -8.85 2.78
CA ASP A 54 5.06 -10.10 2.16
C ASP A 54 6.57 -10.11 2.00
N GLY A 55 7.25 -9.20 2.68
CA GLY A 55 8.71 -9.16 2.65
C GLY A 55 9.29 -8.16 1.68
N GLY A 56 8.47 -7.47 0.91
CA GLY A 56 8.94 -6.47 -0.05
C GLY A 56 8.03 -5.27 -0.09
N TRP A 57 8.50 -4.22 -0.72
CA TRP A 57 7.71 -3.02 -0.98
C TRP A 57 7.59 -2.86 -2.49
N TYR A 58 6.47 -2.34 -2.92
CA TYR A 58 6.18 -2.26 -4.36
C TYR A 58 5.78 -0.84 -4.74
N ASP A 59 6.28 -0.39 -5.89
CA ASP A 59 5.94 0.93 -6.42
C ASP A 59 4.68 0.81 -7.26
N ILE A 60 3.62 1.49 -6.84
CA ILE A 60 2.34 1.46 -7.56
C ILE A 60 1.91 2.90 -7.77
N THR A 61 1.46 3.24 -8.98
CA THR A 61 1.05 4.60 -9.30
C THR A 61 0.08 5.13 -8.24
N ALA A 62 0.37 6.30 -7.68
CA ALA A 62 -0.44 6.92 -6.63
C ALA A 62 -1.66 7.58 -7.27
N SER A 63 -2.69 6.80 -7.54
CA SER A 63 -3.87 7.25 -8.26
C SER A 63 -5.03 6.33 -7.92
N PRO A 64 -6.27 6.87 -7.87
CA PRO A 64 -7.45 6.03 -7.63
C PRO A 64 -7.67 4.95 -8.68
N GLU A 65 -7.06 5.10 -9.86
CA GLU A 65 -7.15 4.08 -10.91
C GLU A 65 -6.34 2.83 -10.57
N TYR A 66 -5.39 2.97 -9.66
CA TYR A 66 -4.49 1.88 -9.27
C TYR A 66 -4.73 1.41 -7.85
N LEU A 67 -5.07 2.33 -6.95
CA LEU A 67 -5.18 2.04 -5.51
C LEU A 67 -6.45 2.65 -4.96
N LYS A 68 -7.18 1.88 -4.18
CA LYS A 68 -8.36 2.34 -3.49
C LYS A 68 -7.99 2.60 -2.02
N LYS A 69 -8.24 3.80 -1.54
CA LYS A 69 -8.05 4.11 -0.12
C LYS A 69 -9.12 3.43 0.70
N LEU A 70 -8.72 2.86 1.82
CA LEU A 70 -9.62 2.17 2.73
C LEU A 70 -9.77 2.99 4.00
N GLY A 71 -10.83 2.73 4.75
CA GLY A 71 -11.07 3.43 5.99
C GLY A 71 -10.19 2.91 7.13
N PRO A 72 -10.31 3.56 8.32
CA PRO A 72 -9.48 3.15 9.47
C PRO A 72 -9.69 1.71 9.91
N GLU A 73 -10.83 1.13 9.58
CA GLU A 73 -11.10 -0.27 9.92
C GLU A 73 -10.13 -1.23 9.21
N ALA A 74 -9.50 -0.78 8.14
CA ALA A 74 -8.55 -1.62 7.41
C ALA A 74 -7.27 -1.86 8.22
N LYS A 75 -7.00 -1.03 9.21
CA LYS A 75 -5.83 -1.23 10.06
C LYS A 75 -5.87 -2.59 10.76
N ALA A 76 -7.03 -3.01 11.22
CA ALA A 76 -7.16 -4.30 11.89
C ALA A 76 -6.83 -5.44 10.94
N LYS A 77 -7.28 -5.33 9.68
CA LYS A 77 -6.99 -6.33 8.67
C LYS A 77 -5.51 -6.38 8.32
N TYR A 78 -4.90 -5.21 8.22
CA TYR A 78 -3.47 -5.11 7.96
C TYR A 78 -2.67 -5.72 9.10
N ASP A 79 -3.02 -5.39 10.35
CA ASP A 79 -2.33 -5.92 11.53
C ASP A 79 -2.54 -7.42 11.66
N ALA A 80 -3.71 -7.91 11.31
CA ALA A 80 -4.00 -9.35 11.36
C ALA A 80 -3.12 -10.11 10.39
N LYS A 81 -2.83 -9.52 9.24
CA LYS A 81 -1.95 -10.17 8.27
C LYS A 81 -0.53 -10.28 8.80
N VAL A 82 -0.04 -9.26 9.54
CA VAL A 82 1.25 -9.36 10.20
C VAL A 82 1.29 -10.56 11.11
N ASN A 83 0.28 -10.70 11.95
CA ASN A 83 0.22 -11.81 12.88
C ASN A 83 0.14 -13.15 12.17
N SER A 84 -0.61 -13.21 11.07
CA SER A 84 -0.72 -14.43 10.29
C SER A 84 0.57 -14.82 9.59
N ALA A 85 1.36 -13.82 9.21
CA ALA A 85 2.58 -14.07 8.46
C ALA A 85 3.73 -14.49 9.35
N GLN A 86 3.61 -14.34 10.65
CA GLN A 86 4.67 -14.74 11.57
C GLN A 86 4.76 -16.25 11.65
N PRO A 87 5.99 -16.80 11.69
CA PRO A 87 6.17 -18.24 11.88
C PRO A 87 5.63 -18.62 13.24
N ILE A 88 5.06 -19.66 13.26
CA ILE A 88 4.46 -20.03 14.51
C ILE A 88 5.50 -20.58 15.42
N PRO A 89 5.53 -20.30 15.55
CA PRO A 89 5.81 -20.79 16.21
C PRO A 89 5.78 -21.57 16.64
N GLU A 90 5.91 -21.33 16.30
CA GLU A 90 5.91 -21.78 16.30
C GLU A 90 5.68 -22.43 16.65
N LYS A 91 5.66 -22.43 16.97
CA LYS A 91 5.40 -22.72 17.09
C LYS A 91 5.19 -23.25 17.19
N GLN A 92 5.37 -23.13 17.32
CA GLN A 92 5.20 -23.24 17.11
C GLN A 92 4.95 -23.53 17.04
N SER A 93 5.38 -23.82 17.43
CA SER A 93 5.11 -23.82 17.16
C SER A 93 4.92 -23.91 17.28
#